data_f21814a5afcdbdeb88e953eb62f09f9e
#
_entry.id   f21814a5afcdbdeb88e953eb62f09f9e
#
_cell.length_a   1.000
_cell.length_b   1.000
_cell.length_c   1.000
_cell.angle_alpha   90.00
_cell.angle_beta   90.00
_cell.angle_gamma   90.00
#
_symmetry.space_group_name_H-M   'P 1'
#
loop_
_entity.id
_entity.type
_entity.pdbx_description
1 polymer ?
#
loop_
_entity_poly.entity_id
_entity_poly.type
_entity_poly.pdbx_seq_one_letter_code
_entity_poly.pdbx_strand_id
1 'polypeptide(L)'
;PAGPVAIDTGFIVYNAVNYPNLVALFDHLDVPTKDSEMSFAASLDGGGFEYAGGDLNGLFGQRRNVLRPRFWRMVSDILRFFREAPDYLARPDIDELTLGDLLAEAGYSEAFLRDHLLPMGAAIWSTTAADMRAYPAAAFIRFFDNHGLLKLSDRPVWRTVNGGSAAYVARLTAAYRHRVRMVGVAELRRMPNQVTVIDRTGARDDFDHVVIAAHADQAHAMLGDADALET
;
A
#
# COMPACT_ATOMS: atom_id res chain seq x y z
N PRO A 1 -22.46 -21.16 14.14
CA PRO A 1 -21.79 -19.89 14.06
C PRO A 1 -20.29 -20.16 13.98
N ALA A 2 -19.62 -19.64 12.96
CA ALA A 2 -18.16 -19.68 12.89
C ALA A 2 -17.62 -18.90 14.11
N GLY A 3 -16.58 -19.44 14.75
CA GLY A 3 -15.88 -18.76 15.85
C GLY A 3 -15.25 -17.45 15.40
N PRO A 4 -14.56 -16.71 16.31
CA PRO A 4 -13.88 -15.47 15.96
C PRO A 4 -12.85 -15.72 14.87
N VAL A 5 -12.86 -14.87 13.84
CA VAL A 5 -11.92 -14.90 12.72
C VAL A 5 -10.86 -13.82 12.95
N ALA A 6 -9.58 -14.21 12.93
CA ALA A 6 -8.48 -13.25 12.98
C ALA A 6 -8.33 -12.57 11.61
N ILE A 7 -8.27 -11.25 11.61
CA ILE A 7 -8.13 -10.43 10.39
C ILE A 7 -6.87 -9.56 10.57
N ASP A 8 -5.97 -9.63 9.59
CA ASP A 8 -4.85 -8.69 9.50
C ASP A 8 -5.37 -7.32 9.03
N THR A 9 -5.05 -6.27 9.80
CA THR A 9 -5.48 -4.90 9.52
C THR A 9 -4.37 -4.03 8.92
N GLY A 10 -3.20 -4.60 8.68
CA GLY A 10 -2.04 -3.94 8.11
C GLY A 10 -1.46 -4.75 6.96
N PHE A 11 -0.16 -5.00 7.03
CA PHE A 11 0.57 -5.78 6.04
C PHE A 11 0.02 -7.22 5.90
N ILE A 12 -0.39 -7.60 4.69
CA ILE A 12 -1.02 -8.89 4.40
C ILE A 12 -0.25 -9.73 3.38
N VAL A 13 0.37 -9.11 2.38
CA VAL A 13 1.07 -9.78 1.28
C VAL A 13 2.41 -9.14 0.99
N TYR A 14 3.35 -9.93 0.49
CA TYR A 14 4.65 -9.47 0.03
C TYR A 14 5.12 -10.32 -1.15
N ASN A 15 6.19 -9.91 -1.81
CA ASN A 15 6.89 -10.72 -2.81
C ASN A 15 8.40 -10.61 -2.61
N ALA A 16 9.14 -11.61 -3.07
CA ALA A 16 10.58 -11.67 -2.82
C ALA A 16 11.38 -10.58 -3.58
N VAL A 17 10.86 -10.10 -4.70
CA VAL A 17 11.55 -9.11 -5.53
C VAL A 17 11.58 -7.74 -4.86
N ASN A 18 10.44 -7.30 -4.32
CA ASN A 18 10.29 -5.98 -3.73
C ASN A 18 10.70 -5.93 -2.25
N TYR A 19 10.69 -7.07 -1.55
CA TYR A 19 10.87 -7.13 -0.10
C TYR A 19 12.02 -8.06 0.33
N PRO A 20 13.25 -7.92 -0.22
CA PRO A 20 14.35 -8.85 0.07
C PRO A 20 14.74 -8.88 1.55
N ASN A 21 14.70 -7.73 2.23
CA ASN A 21 15.00 -7.65 3.66
C ASN A 21 13.94 -8.34 4.53
N LEU A 22 12.66 -8.25 4.13
CA LEU A 22 11.58 -8.94 4.82
C LEU A 22 11.69 -10.46 4.63
N VAL A 23 12.05 -10.90 3.44
CA VAL A 23 12.32 -12.32 3.17
C VAL A 23 13.45 -12.83 4.07
N ALA A 24 14.57 -12.11 4.11
CA ALA A 24 15.70 -12.47 4.98
C ALA A 24 15.31 -12.50 6.49
N LEU A 25 14.45 -11.58 6.93
CA LEU A 25 13.91 -11.59 8.29
C LEU A 25 13.04 -12.82 8.54
N PHE A 26 12.17 -13.17 7.59
CA PHE A 26 11.29 -14.34 7.72
C PHE A 26 12.08 -15.65 7.73
N ASP A 27 13.12 -15.74 6.90
CA ASP A 27 14.02 -16.89 6.88
C ASP A 27 14.80 -17.00 8.22
N HIS A 28 15.30 -15.88 8.73
CA HIS A 28 15.99 -15.84 10.04
C HIS A 28 15.11 -16.26 11.22
N LEU A 29 13.81 -15.95 11.15
CA LEU A 29 12.83 -16.25 12.20
C LEU A 29 12.08 -17.57 11.97
N ASP A 30 12.42 -18.34 10.92
CA ASP A 30 11.70 -19.54 10.49
C ASP A 30 10.18 -19.30 10.34
N VAL A 31 9.78 -18.15 9.76
CA VAL A 31 8.37 -17.79 9.58
C VAL A 31 7.77 -18.59 8.43
N PRO A 32 6.77 -19.45 8.67
CA PRO A 32 6.14 -20.19 7.58
C PRO A 32 5.27 -19.27 6.73
N THR A 33 5.48 -19.33 5.42
CA THR A 33 4.73 -18.55 4.43
C THR A 33 4.16 -19.44 3.36
N LYS A 34 3.18 -18.93 2.62
CA LYS A 34 2.55 -19.61 1.48
C LYS A 34 2.31 -18.66 0.33
N ASP A 35 2.16 -19.19 -0.86
CA ASP A 35 1.77 -18.42 -2.02
C ASP A 35 0.35 -17.86 -1.82
N SER A 36 0.14 -16.67 -2.33
CA SER A 36 -1.11 -15.93 -2.26
C SER A 36 -1.39 -15.26 -3.61
N GLU A 37 -2.62 -14.87 -3.81
CA GLU A 37 -3.01 -14.10 -4.99
C GLU A 37 -3.34 -12.67 -4.58
N MET A 38 -2.78 -11.70 -5.31
CA MET A 38 -3.16 -10.31 -5.22
C MET A 38 -3.97 -9.95 -6.45
N SER A 39 -5.25 -10.30 -6.42
CA SER A 39 -6.22 -9.99 -7.47
C SER A 39 -7.02 -8.73 -7.11
N PHE A 40 -7.46 -8.02 -8.14
CA PHE A 40 -8.39 -6.90 -8.03
C PHE A 40 -9.70 -7.26 -8.70
N ALA A 41 -10.81 -7.01 -8.01
CA ALA A 41 -12.16 -7.13 -8.56
C ALA A 41 -12.95 -5.87 -8.25
N ALA A 42 -13.77 -5.44 -9.19
CA ALA A 42 -14.64 -4.29 -9.04
C ALA A 42 -16.10 -4.70 -9.18
N SER A 43 -16.94 -4.22 -8.24
CA SER A 43 -18.41 -4.29 -8.31
C SER A 43 -18.94 -2.87 -8.21
N LEU A 44 -19.49 -2.37 -9.30
CA LEU A 44 -19.91 -1.00 -9.48
C LEU A 44 -21.40 -0.95 -9.84
N ASP A 45 -22.00 0.22 -9.66
CA ASP A 45 -23.39 0.48 -10.02
C ASP A 45 -24.35 -0.55 -9.38
N GLY A 46 -24.12 -0.91 -8.09
CA GLY A 46 -24.94 -1.89 -7.34
C GLY A 46 -24.91 -3.29 -7.95
N GLY A 47 -23.75 -3.75 -8.46
CA GLY A 47 -23.60 -5.03 -9.16
C GLY A 47 -23.97 -4.96 -10.64
N GLY A 48 -24.25 -3.76 -11.13
CA GLY A 48 -24.56 -3.52 -12.53
C GLY A 48 -23.37 -3.65 -13.47
N PHE A 49 -22.14 -3.49 -12.96
CA PHE A 49 -20.90 -3.58 -13.72
C PHE A 49 -19.82 -4.24 -12.85
N GLU A 50 -19.50 -5.49 -13.16
CA GLU A 50 -18.57 -6.29 -12.37
C GLU A 50 -17.53 -6.98 -13.26
N TYR A 51 -16.29 -7.03 -12.78
CA TYR A 51 -15.20 -7.76 -13.42
C TYR A 51 -14.08 -8.02 -12.41
N ALA A 52 -13.17 -8.94 -12.74
CA ALA A 52 -11.92 -9.17 -12.00
C ALA A 52 -10.73 -9.13 -12.94
N GLY A 53 -9.60 -8.59 -12.47
CA GLY A 53 -8.38 -8.38 -13.27
C GLY A 53 -7.38 -9.54 -13.26
N GLY A 54 -7.72 -10.69 -12.70
CA GLY A 54 -6.79 -11.83 -12.57
C GLY A 54 -6.54 -12.59 -13.86
N ASP A 55 -7.61 -12.88 -14.61
CA ASP A 55 -7.60 -13.62 -15.85
C ASP A 55 -8.73 -13.19 -16.79
N LEU A 56 -8.77 -13.81 -17.98
CA LEU A 56 -9.84 -13.53 -18.95
C LEU A 56 -11.23 -13.96 -18.44
N ASN A 57 -11.32 -15.01 -17.66
CA ASN A 57 -12.61 -15.46 -17.11
C ASN A 57 -13.15 -14.42 -16.11
N GLY A 58 -12.29 -13.90 -15.25
CA GLY A 58 -12.63 -12.82 -14.33
C GLY A 58 -12.99 -11.52 -15.05
N LEU A 59 -12.20 -11.12 -16.07
CA LEU A 59 -12.46 -9.94 -16.87
C LEU A 59 -13.82 -10.01 -17.55
N PHE A 60 -14.21 -11.15 -18.06
CA PHE A 60 -15.51 -11.40 -18.69
C PHE A 60 -16.52 -12.09 -17.75
N GLY A 61 -16.32 -12.07 -16.45
CA GLY A 61 -17.20 -12.70 -15.45
C GLY A 61 -18.66 -12.29 -15.61
N GLN A 62 -18.91 -11.01 -15.83
CA GLN A 62 -20.22 -10.50 -16.19
C GLN A 62 -20.34 -10.38 -17.71
N ARG A 63 -20.78 -11.46 -18.40
CA ARG A 63 -20.79 -11.60 -19.87
C ARG A 63 -21.45 -10.42 -20.60
N ARG A 64 -22.51 -9.81 -20.03
CA ARG A 64 -23.19 -8.64 -20.63
C ARG A 64 -22.28 -7.43 -20.83
N ASN A 65 -21.15 -7.33 -20.11
CA ASN A 65 -20.19 -6.23 -20.27
C ASN A 65 -19.57 -6.19 -21.67
N VAL A 66 -19.47 -7.34 -22.36
CA VAL A 66 -18.96 -7.43 -23.74
C VAL A 66 -19.77 -6.57 -24.72
N LEU A 67 -21.07 -6.33 -24.44
CA LEU A 67 -21.94 -5.51 -25.26
C LEU A 67 -21.87 -4.01 -24.92
N ARG A 68 -21.05 -3.62 -23.95
CA ARG A 68 -21.00 -2.23 -23.45
C ARG A 68 -19.77 -1.50 -23.98
N PRO A 69 -19.91 -0.39 -24.73
CA PRO A 69 -18.77 0.42 -25.19
C PRO A 69 -17.88 0.91 -24.01
N ARG A 70 -18.49 1.22 -22.85
CA ARG A 70 -17.80 1.60 -21.62
C ARG A 70 -16.75 0.55 -21.20
N PHE A 71 -17.10 -0.73 -21.27
CA PHE A 71 -16.21 -1.82 -20.92
C PHE A 71 -14.97 -1.86 -21.83
N TRP A 72 -15.18 -1.77 -23.14
CA TRP A 72 -14.07 -1.81 -24.10
C TRP A 72 -13.17 -0.57 -24.04
N ARG A 73 -13.74 0.60 -23.75
CA ARG A 73 -12.94 1.81 -23.48
C ARG A 73 -12.05 1.61 -22.25
N MET A 74 -12.61 1.11 -21.15
CA MET A 74 -11.84 0.79 -19.94
C MET A 74 -10.71 -0.20 -20.25
N VAL A 75 -10.99 -1.32 -20.92
CA VAL A 75 -9.98 -2.35 -21.26
C VAL A 75 -8.90 -1.77 -22.18
N SER A 76 -9.28 -1.02 -23.20
CA SER A 76 -8.33 -0.38 -24.10
C SER A 76 -7.39 0.57 -23.37
N ASP A 77 -7.92 1.38 -22.47
CA ASP A 77 -7.14 2.34 -21.70
C ASP A 77 -6.27 1.65 -20.62
N ILE A 78 -6.71 0.52 -20.06
CA ILE A 78 -5.85 -0.31 -19.19
C ILE A 78 -4.59 -0.76 -19.96
N LEU A 79 -4.78 -1.33 -21.15
CA LEU A 79 -3.66 -1.81 -21.98
C LEU A 79 -2.76 -0.67 -22.45
N ARG A 80 -3.36 0.47 -22.75
CA ARG A 80 -2.64 1.70 -23.10
C ARG A 80 -1.83 2.20 -21.92
N PHE A 81 -2.41 2.29 -20.74
CA PHE A 81 -1.74 2.74 -19.53
C PHE A 81 -0.57 1.83 -19.14
N PHE A 82 -0.74 0.50 -19.23
CA PHE A 82 0.35 -0.44 -18.95
C PHE A 82 1.56 -0.21 -19.87
N ARG A 83 1.34 0.19 -21.11
CA ARG A 83 2.41 0.47 -22.08
C ARG A 83 3.04 1.85 -21.89
N GLU A 84 2.23 2.87 -21.62
CA GLU A 84 2.66 4.27 -21.65
C GLU A 84 3.10 4.80 -20.28
N ALA A 85 2.58 4.25 -19.18
CA ALA A 85 2.85 4.78 -17.84
C ALA A 85 4.35 4.85 -17.47
N PRO A 86 5.20 3.85 -17.77
CA PRO A 86 6.63 3.97 -17.51
C PRO A 86 7.29 5.15 -18.21
N ASP A 87 6.84 5.48 -19.43
CA ASP A 87 7.43 6.58 -20.23
C ASP A 87 7.08 7.97 -19.64
N TYR A 88 5.93 8.08 -18.94
CA TYR A 88 5.57 9.32 -18.26
C TYR A 88 6.57 9.72 -17.17
N LEU A 89 7.30 8.77 -16.57
CA LEU A 89 8.33 9.07 -15.57
C LEU A 89 9.53 9.86 -16.14
N ALA A 90 9.69 9.88 -17.47
CA ALA A 90 10.72 10.67 -18.15
C ALA A 90 10.29 12.13 -18.42
N ARG A 91 9.05 12.51 -18.15
CA ARG A 91 8.58 13.89 -18.31
C ARG A 91 9.25 14.82 -17.31
N PRO A 92 9.69 16.02 -17.74
CA PRO A 92 10.35 17.00 -16.84
C PRO A 92 9.43 17.50 -15.70
N ASP A 93 8.12 17.53 -15.94
CA ASP A 93 7.08 18.07 -15.05
C ASP A 93 6.34 17.00 -14.22
N ILE A 94 6.75 15.73 -14.31
CA ILE A 94 5.99 14.61 -13.71
C ILE A 94 5.83 14.71 -12.20
N ASP A 95 6.80 15.29 -11.50
CA ASP A 95 6.76 15.43 -10.04
C ASP A 95 5.83 16.57 -9.60
N GLU A 96 5.40 17.44 -10.52
CA GLU A 96 4.44 18.53 -10.26
C GLU A 96 2.98 18.12 -10.57
N LEU A 97 2.79 17.03 -11.34
CA LEU A 97 1.47 16.59 -11.79
C LEU A 97 0.77 15.71 -10.78
N THR A 98 -0.53 15.94 -10.62
CA THR A 98 -1.40 14.95 -9.99
C THR A 98 -1.75 13.83 -10.97
N LEU A 99 -2.17 12.68 -10.44
CA LEU A 99 -2.66 11.57 -11.26
C LEU A 99 -3.83 12.01 -12.15
N GLY A 100 -4.74 12.82 -11.61
CA GLY A 100 -5.88 13.36 -12.35
C GLY A 100 -5.45 14.24 -13.51
N ASP A 101 -4.49 15.15 -13.31
CA ASP A 101 -3.99 16.05 -14.35
C ASP A 101 -3.31 15.27 -15.49
N LEU A 102 -2.38 14.37 -15.13
CA LEU A 102 -1.71 13.51 -16.10
C LEU A 102 -2.68 12.73 -16.98
N LEU A 103 -3.68 12.09 -16.35
CA LEU A 103 -4.65 11.27 -17.10
C LEU A 103 -5.59 12.10 -17.98
N ALA A 104 -5.92 13.32 -17.53
CA ALA A 104 -6.72 14.25 -18.33
C ALA A 104 -5.92 14.77 -19.54
N GLU A 105 -4.67 15.19 -19.35
CA GLU A 105 -3.78 15.62 -20.42
C GLU A 105 -3.53 14.51 -21.45
N ALA A 106 -3.31 13.28 -20.97
CA ALA A 106 -3.12 12.12 -21.83
C ALA A 106 -4.42 11.62 -22.50
N GLY A 107 -5.58 12.19 -22.17
CA GLY A 107 -6.86 11.87 -22.78
C GLY A 107 -7.38 10.47 -22.44
N TYR A 108 -7.16 9.98 -21.23
CA TYR A 108 -7.76 8.74 -20.75
C TYR A 108 -9.26 8.91 -20.48
N SER A 109 -10.02 7.85 -20.73
CA SER A 109 -11.47 7.90 -20.59
C SER A 109 -11.93 7.88 -19.13
N GLU A 110 -13.06 8.52 -18.83
CA GLU A 110 -13.73 8.40 -17.52
C GLU A 110 -14.08 6.94 -17.17
N ALA A 111 -14.30 6.07 -18.17
CA ALA A 111 -14.51 4.66 -17.92
C ALA A 111 -13.26 4.01 -17.31
N PHE A 112 -12.08 4.32 -17.80
CA PHE A 112 -10.84 3.83 -17.23
C PHE A 112 -10.60 4.37 -15.81
N LEU A 113 -10.77 5.68 -15.63
CA LEU A 113 -10.55 6.30 -14.33
C LEU A 113 -11.51 5.75 -13.27
N ARG A 114 -12.81 5.89 -13.53
CA ARG A 114 -13.85 5.59 -12.56
C ARG A 114 -14.04 4.10 -12.29
N ASP A 115 -13.88 3.28 -13.33
CA ASP A 115 -14.25 1.87 -13.23
C ASP A 115 -13.04 0.97 -12.92
N HIS A 116 -11.80 1.47 -13.06
CA HIS A 116 -10.60 0.68 -12.85
C HIS A 116 -9.55 1.39 -11.98
N LEU A 117 -8.93 2.46 -12.48
CA LEU A 117 -7.71 2.98 -11.90
C LEU A 117 -7.92 3.59 -10.51
N LEU A 118 -8.93 4.45 -10.35
CA LEU A 118 -9.22 5.09 -9.07
C LEU A 118 -9.71 4.08 -8.01
N PRO A 119 -10.63 3.14 -8.30
CA PRO A 119 -11.00 2.09 -7.34
C PRO A 119 -9.82 1.20 -6.95
N MET A 120 -8.95 0.85 -7.89
CA MET A 120 -7.76 0.04 -7.62
C MET A 120 -6.78 0.80 -6.72
N GLY A 121 -6.49 2.06 -7.05
CA GLY A 121 -5.64 2.91 -6.21
C GLY A 121 -6.25 3.11 -4.82
N ALA A 122 -7.53 3.43 -4.74
CA ALA A 122 -8.22 3.61 -3.46
C ALA A 122 -8.16 2.36 -2.58
N ALA A 123 -8.27 1.16 -3.17
CA ALA A 123 -8.14 -0.11 -2.45
C ALA A 123 -6.71 -0.35 -1.93
N ILE A 124 -5.68 0.00 -2.72
CA ILE A 124 -4.27 -0.16 -2.34
C ILE A 124 -3.89 0.78 -1.19
N TRP A 125 -4.31 2.05 -1.27
CA TRP A 125 -3.93 3.07 -0.28
C TRP A 125 -5.00 3.33 0.79
N SER A 126 -6.10 2.57 0.81
CA SER A 126 -7.21 2.73 1.78
C SER A 126 -7.73 4.18 1.84
N THR A 127 -7.91 4.80 0.68
CA THR A 127 -8.31 6.20 0.51
C THR A 127 -9.54 6.33 -0.39
N THR A 128 -10.00 7.55 -0.65
CA THR A 128 -11.13 7.79 -1.55
C THR A 128 -10.69 7.92 -3.01
N ALA A 129 -11.60 7.69 -3.96
CA ALA A 129 -11.34 7.93 -5.38
C ALA A 129 -11.03 9.41 -5.69
N ALA A 130 -11.57 10.34 -4.89
CA ALA A 130 -11.29 11.77 -5.04
C ALA A 130 -9.85 12.09 -4.63
N ASP A 131 -9.40 11.57 -3.49
CA ASP A 131 -8.02 11.75 -3.02
C ASP A 131 -7.01 11.10 -3.98
N MET A 132 -7.37 9.96 -4.59
CA MET A 132 -6.53 9.33 -5.61
C MET A 132 -6.33 10.20 -6.85
N ARG A 133 -7.28 11.05 -7.24
CA ARG A 133 -7.07 12.02 -8.33
C ARG A 133 -5.99 13.05 -7.98
N ALA A 134 -5.92 13.47 -6.74
CA ALA A 134 -4.93 14.43 -6.24
C ALA A 134 -3.58 13.77 -5.87
N TYR A 135 -3.46 12.44 -6.01
CA TYR A 135 -2.23 11.73 -5.67
C TYR A 135 -1.11 12.07 -6.65
N PRO A 136 0.18 12.20 -6.20
CA PRO A 136 1.29 12.50 -7.10
C PRO A 136 1.45 11.43 -8.20
N ALA A 137 1.42 11.85 -9.46
CA ALA A 137 1.46 10.94 -10.61
C ALA A 137 2.71 10.08 -10.63
N ALA A 138 3.88 10.68 -10.38
CA ALA A 138 5.16 9.97 -10.33
C ALA A 138 5.18 8.85 -9.28
N ALA A 139 4.70 9.13 -8.06
CA ALA A 139 4.67 8.16 -6.98
C ALA A 139 3.74 6.98 -7.30
N PHE A 140 2.57 7.26 -7.90
CA PHE A 140 1.63 6.25 -8.34
C PHE A 140 2.24 5.31 -9.40
N ILE A 141 2.82 5.88 -10.45
CA ILE A 141 3.41 5.10 -11.54
C ILE A 141 4.61 4.27 -11.06
N ARG A 142 5.52 4.87 -10.27
CA ARG A 142 6.67 4.15 -9.69
C ARG A 142 6.22 2.97 -8.83
N PHE A 143 5.15 3.14 -8.05
CA PHE A 143 4.60 2.05 -7.25
C PHE A 143 4.06 0.92 -8.14
N PHE A 144 3.25 1.25 -9.14
CA PHE A 144 2.67 0.28 -10.06
C PHE A 144 3.74 -0.49 -10.85
N ASP A 145 4.77 0.20 -11.33
CA ASP A 145 5.88 -0.42 -12.06
C ASP A 145 6.71 -1.34 -11.16
N ASN A 146 7.14 -0.85 -10.01
CA ASN A 146 7.91 -1.63 -9.04
C ASN A 146 7.20 -2.91 -8.60
N HIS A 147 5.87 -2.88 -8.43
CA HIS A 147 5.08 -4.03 -8.01
C HIS A 147 4.59 -4.90 -9.18
N GLY A 148 5.03 -4.62 -10.41
CA GLY A 148 4.65 -5.38 -11.61
C GLY A 148 3.17 -5.26 -11.95
N LEU A 149 2.49 -4.20 -11.48
CA LEU A 149 1.05 -3.99 -11.75
C LEU A 149 0.79 -3.46 -13.17
N LEU A 150 1.83 -2.98 -13.85
CA LEU A 150 1.79 -2.59 -15.27
C LEU A 150 2.11 -3.75 -16.24
N LYS A 151 2.25 -4.99 -15.72
CA LYS A 151 2.59 -6.17 -16.52
C LYS A 151 1.40 -7.08 -16.72
N LEU A 152 1.30 -7.68 -17.90
CA LEU A 152 0.30 -8.72 -18.20
C LEU A 152 0.81 -10.11 -17.85
N SER A 153 2.13 -10.35 -17.97
CA SER A 153 2.83 -11.60 -17.65
C SER A 153 4.03 -11.32 -16.73
N ASP A 154 4.65 -12.36 -16.24
CA ASP A 154 5.85 -12.29 -15.39
C ASP A 154 5.68 -11.41 -14.16
N ARG A 155 4.49 -11.45 -13.58
CA ARG A 155 4.19 -10.78 -12.32
C ARG A 155 4.88 -11.48 -11.16
N PRO A 156 5.34 -10.72 -10.13
CA PRO A 156 5.92 -11.33 -8.93
C PRO A 156 4.92 -12.29 -8.27
N VAL A 157 5.43 -13.42 -7.77
CA VAL A 157 4.63 -14.33 -6.94
C VAL A 157 4.41 -13.69 -5.59
N TRP A 158 3.16 -13.46 -5.25
CA TRP A 158 2.79 -12.92 -3.96
C TRP A 158 2.73 -14.00 -2.90
N ARG A 159 3.09 -13.66 -1.67
CA ARG A 159 3.12 -14.55 -0.52
C ARG A 159 2.45 -13.91 0.67
N THR A 160 1.98 -14.76 1.59
CA THR A 160 1.43 -14.33 2.88
C THR A 160 1.94 -15.21 4.00
N VAL A 161 1.89 -14.72 5.24
CA VAL A 161 2.31 -15.46 6.43
C VAL A 161 1.23 -16.46 6.84
N ASN A 162 1.62 -17.70 7.12
CA ASN A 162 0.72 -18.69 7.68
C ASN A 162 0.30 -18.27 9.11
N GLY A 163 -1.01 -18.13 9.33
CA GLY A 163 -1.54 -17.67 10.62
C GLY A 163 -1.59 -16.16 10.79
N GLY A 164 -1.30 -15.40 9.71
CA GLY A 164 -1.36 -13.94 9.70
C GLY A 164 -0.16 -13.26 10.33
N SER A 165 -0.17 -11.92 10.32
CA SER A 165 0.95 -11.10 10.79
C SER A 165 1.30 -11.30 12.26
N ALA A 166 0.32 -11.62 13.10
CA ALA A 166 0.54 -11.92 14.51
C ALA A 166 1.54 -13.07 14.73
N ALA A 167 1.62 -14.02 13.78
CA ALA A 167 2.53 -15.18 13.90
C ALA A 167 4.01 -14.76 13.81
N TYR A 168 4.38 -13.89 12.86
CA TYR A 168 5.77 -13.42 12.79
C TYR A 168 6.09 -12.38 13.87
N VAL A 169 5.14 -11.54 14.27
CA VAL A 169 5.32 -10.60 15.37
C VAL A 169 5.62 -11.34 16.68
N ALA A 170 4.92 -12.44 16.95
CA ALA A 170 5.18 -13.26 18.12
C ALA A 170 6.61 -13.83 18.14
N ARG A 171 7.12 -14.31 16.99
CA ARG A 171 8.51 -14.81 16.85
C ARG A 171 9.53 -13.68 17.00
N LEU A 172 9.32 -12.57 16.30
CA LEU A 172 10.17 -11.40 16.33
C LEU A 172 10.35 -10.84 17.74
N THR A 173 9.25 -10.76 18.51
CA THR A 173 9.24 -10.17 19.85
C THR A 173 9.59 -11.13 20.97
N ALA A 174 9.75 -12.43 20.70
CA ALA A 174 9.91 -13.46 21.73
C ALA A 174 11.02 -13.14 22.74
N ALA A 175 12.17 -12.67 22.26
CA ALA A 175 13.34 -12.39 23.12
C ALA A 175 13.15 -11.17 24.05
N TYR A 176 12.32 -10.19 23.64
CA TYR A 176 12.16 -8.92 24.36
C TYR A 176 10.70 -8.57 24.68
N ARG A 177 9.79 -9.54 24.55
CA ARG A 177 8.34 -9.32 24.81
C ARG A 177 8.06 -8.74 26.19
N HIS A 178 8.85 -9.13 27.18
CA HIS A 178 8.74 -8.62 28.55
C HIS A 178 9.09 -7.12 28.68
N ARG A 179 9.74 -6.53 27.67
CA ARG A 179 10.10 -5.11 27.60
C ARG A 179 9.08 -4.28 26.78
N VAL A 180 8.15 -4.94 26.10
CA VAL A 180 7.12 -4.25 25.31
C VAL A 180 6.08 -3.63 26.23
N ARG A 181 5.94 -2.33 26.16
CA ARG A 181 4.91 -1.58 26.91
C ARG A 181 3.80 -1.15 25.97
N MET A 182 2.56 -1.44 26.35
CA MET A 182 1.37 -1.09 25.57
C MET A 182 0.85 0.31 25.96
N VAL A 183 1.77 1.27 26.06
CA VAL A 183 1.51 2.67 26.40
C VAL A 183 2.08 3.54 25.29
N GLY A 184 1.28 4.46 24.77
CA GLY A 184 1.73 5.38 23.73
C GLY A 184 2.73 6.40 24.26
N VAL A 185 3.66 6.83 23.41
CA VAL A 185 4.57 7.94 23.68
C VAL A 185 3.80 9.27 23.55
N ALA A 186 4.02 10.17 24.50
CA ALA A 186 3.48 11.51 24.49
C ALA A 186 4.49 12.52 23.94
N GLU A 187 5.75 12.41 24.33
CA GLU A 187 6.79 13.37 23.96
C GLU A 187 8.17 12.70 23.90
N LEU A 188 8.99 13.17 22.98
CA LEU A 188 10.43 12.86 22.88
C LEU A 188 11.22 14.15 23.07
N ARG A 189 12.23 14.12 23.91
CA ARG A 189 13.18 15.23 24.13
C ARG A 189 14.60 14.79 23.82
N ARG A 190 15.19 15.42 22.85
CA ARG A 190 16.56 15.15 22.42
C ARG A 190 17.54 15.97 23.26
N MET A 191 18.56 15.33 23.76
CA MET A 191 19.69 15.92 24.47
C MET A 191 20.98 15.54 23.75
N PRO A 192 22.12 16.18 23.98
CA PRO A 192 23.36 15.91 23.24
C PRO A 192 23.79 14.42 23.21
N ASN A 193 23.50 13.66 24.26
CA ASN A 193 23.94 12.28 24.41
C ASN A 193 22.82 11.31 24.83
N GLN A 194 21.58 11.75 24.83
CA GLN A 194 20.44 10.90 25.22
C GLN A 194 19.13 11.44 24.63
N VAL A 195 18.14 10.57 24.57
CA VAL A 195 16.75 10.93 24.25
C VAL A 195 15.86 10.50 25.40
N THR A 196 15.14 11.45 25.99
CA THR A 196 14.13 11.15 27.00
C THR A 196 12.80 10.85 26.34
N VAL A 197 12.24 9.68 26.60
CA VAL A 197 10.91 9.26 26.17
C VAL A 197 9.94 9.48 27.31
N ILE A 198 8.88 10.24 27.06
CA ILE A 198 7.79 10.50 28.03
C ILE A 198 6.55 9.81 27.50
N ASP A 199 6.03 8.85 28.24
CA ASP A 199 4.80 8.15 27.85
C ASP A 199 3.53 8.91 28.28
N ARG A 200 2.36 8.44 27.82
CA ARG A 200 1.08 9.08 28.12
C ARG A 200 0.64 8.99 29.59
N THR A 201 1.34 8.23 30.42
CA THR A 201 1.13 8.21 31.86
C THR A 201 2.02 9.23 32.58
N GLY A 202 2.96 9.87 31.87
CA GLY A 202 3.95 10.77 32.41
C GLY A 202 5.24 10.10 32.91
N ALA A 203 5.37 8.78 32.74
CA ALA A 203 6.59 8.06 33.04
C ALA A 203 7.70 8.45 32.05
N ARG A 204 8.95 8.50 32.55
CA ARG A 204 10.12 8.95 31.80
C ARG A 204 11.17 7.88 31.78
N ASP A 205 11.75 7.64 30.60
CA ASP A 205 12.89 6.76 30.40
C ASP A 205 13.91 7.43 29.47
N ASP A 206 15.19 7.26 29.79
CA ASP A 206 16.29 7.80 28.99
C ASP A 206 16.94 6.70 28.18
N PHE A 207 17.25 6.98 26.91
CA PHE A 207 17.87 6.06 25.96
C PHE A 207 19.00 6.77 25.23
N ASP A 208 20.02 6.02 24.82
CA ASP A 208 21.09 6.53 23.94
C ASP A 208 20.55 6.86 22.55
N HIS A 209 19.62 6.02 22.03
CA HIS A 209 19.00 6.16 20.72
C HIS A 209 17.53 5.74 20.75
N VAL A 210 16.72 6.41 19.94
CA VAL A 210 15.29 6.09 19.76
C VAL A 210 15.01 5.95 18.27
N VAL A 211 14.31 4.88 17.87
CA VAL A 211 13.78 4.70 16.52
C VAL A 211 12.27 4.92 16.59
N ILE A 212 11.78 5.91 15.83
CA ILE A 212 10.33 6.20 15.73
C ILE A 212 9.78 5.40 14.55
N ALA A 213 8.92 4.44 14.83
CA ALA A 213 8.22 3.63 13.83
C ALA A 213 6.72 3.95 13.86
N ALA A 214 6.37 5.24 13.74
CA ALA A 214 5.01 5.77 13.70
C ALA A 214 4.77 6.49 12.36
N HIS A 215 3.53 6.93 12.09
CA HIS A 215 3.25 7.81 10.95
C HIS A 215 3.99 9.14 11.11
N ALA A 216 4.38 9.77 9.99
CA ALA A 216 5.24 10.95 9.99
C ALA A 216 4.63 12.13 10.78
N ASP A 217 3.34 12.37 10.64
CA ASP A 217 2.58 13.38 11.38
C ASP A 217 2.56 13.09 12.90
N GLN A 218 2.40 11.82 13.27
CA GLN A 218 2.45 11.37 14.65
C GLN A 218 3.87 11.46 15.22
N ALA A 219 4.87 11.09 14.42
CA ALA A 219 6.28 11.23 14.80
C ALA A 219 6.64 12.69 15.07
N HIS A 220 6.25 13.59 14.16
CA HIS A 220 6.43 15.03 14.33
C HIS A 220 5.75 15.56 15.59
N ALA A 221 4.50 15.16 15.83
CA ALA A 221 3.75 15.57 17.02
C ALA A 221 4.35 15.12 18.35
N MET A 222 5.19 14.07 18.35
CA MET A 222 5.91 13.60 19.54
C MET A 222 7.21 14.37 19.80
N LEU A 223 7.78 15.07 18.81
CA LEU A 223 9.03 15.82 18.97
C LEU A 223 8.76 17.14 19.70
N GLY A 224 9.17 17.22 20.97
CA GLY A 224 9.04 18.43 21.78
C GLY A 224 10.01 19.55 21.39
N ASP A 225 10.99 19.23 20.53
CA ASP A 225 12.08 20.11 20.07
C ASP A 225 12.25 20.09 18.56
N ALA A 226 11.16 19.88 17.82
CA ALA A 226 11.17 19.86 16.35
C ALA A 226 11.75 21.18 15.79
N ASP A 227 12.63 21.08 14.82
CA ASP A 227 13.23 22.24 14.15
C ASP A 227 12.47 22.63 12.87
N ALA A 228 12.93 23.72 12.22
CA ALA A 228 12.28 24.25 11.03
C ALA A 228 12.38 23.33 9.78
N LEU A 229 13.25 22.31 9.79
CA LEU A 229 13.39 21.34 8.71
C LEU A 229 12.51 20.11 8.93
N GLU A 230 12.07 19.91 10.18
CA GLU A 230 11.20 18.81 10.58
C GLU A 230 9.71 19.22 10.55
N THR A 231 9.41 20.49 10.35
CA THR A 231 8.07 21.09 10.26
C THR A 231 7.65 21.25 8.81
#